data_7e9c0568b7fb023fd9b365ca16057645
#
_entry.id   7e9c0568b7fb023fd9b365ca16057645
#
_cell.length_a   1.000
_cell.length_b   1.000
_cell.length_c   1.000
_cell.angle_alpha   90.00
_cell.angle_beta   90.00
_cell.angle_gamma   90.00
#
_symmetry.space_group_name_H-M   'P 1'
#
loop_
_entity.id
_entity.type
_entity.pdbx_description
1 polymer ?
#
loop_
_entity_poly.entity_id
_entity_poly.type
_entity_poly.pdbx_seq_one_letter_code
_entity_poly.pdbx_strand_id
1 'polypeptide(L)'
;ISEKMRKQIRGLTQASSNAQDGISAVQTAEGALNEVQDMLQRMNELAVKAANGTQAENDRSYIQNEIDQLVTEIDRVSTTTKFNESYLLKGVNQDGTAAKLTYKTAKGNIADIDEATGKKEYALGTAQDKTVADKGTYKVATVEVLGKTYGLVTDIKDENKAGGKTLSEKDALDDAKANGGATAGAFATQDELIAQIKKDLNEAGAGDIKSISVDKDGKVTVEAFADLNASLNFSLHVGADSTEDNKIDVDIAMMSARGLGVNGIQVSGDDDTNATAAIDTISAAIQKVSTQRSALGAVQNRLEHT
;
A
#
# COMPACT_ATOMS: atom_id res chain seq x y z
N ILE A 1 -35.00 -9.31 -50.04
CA ILE A 1 -34.16 -10.42 -49.58
C ILE A 1 -32.68 -10.04 -49.75
N SER A 2 -32.25 -9.65 -50.93
CA SER A 2 -30.84 -9.30 -51.23
C SER A 2 -30.26 -8.17 -50.32
N GLU A 3 -31.01 -7.12 -50.02
CA GLU A 3 -30.57 -6.03 -49.14
C GLU A 3 -30.44 -6.45 -47.67
N LYS A 4 -31.36 -7.32 -47.19
CA LYS A 4 -31.27 -7.87 -45.84
C LYS A 4 -30.02 -8.73 -45.67
N MET A 5 -29.74 -9.59 -46.66
CA MET A 5 -28.53 -10.41 -46.70
C MET A 5 -27.26 -9.58 -46.81
N ARG A 6 -27.26 -8.50 -47.59
CA ARG A 6 -26.13 -7.58 -47.72
C ARG A 6 -25.87 -6.82 -46.40
N LYS A 7 -26.94 -6.42 -45.70
CA LYS A 7 -26.84 -5.81 -44.37
C LYS A 7 -26.23 -6.79 -43.36
N GLN A 8 -26.68 -8.06 -43.37
CA GLN A 8 -26.14 -9.09 -42.47
C GLN A 8 -24.66 -9.38 -42.74
N ILE A 9 -24.26 -9.49 -44.03
CA ILE A 9 -22.86 -9.72 -44.40
C ILE A 9 -21.96 -8.56 -43.87
N ARG A 10 -22.38 -7.31 -44.06
CA ARG A 10 -21.64 -6.15 -43.55
C ARG A 10 -21.56 -6.13 -42.01
N GLY A 11 -22.68 -6.51 -41.37
CA GLY A 11 -22.71 -6.63 -39.89
C GLY A 11 -21.76 -7.69 -39.38
N LEU A 12 -21.69 -8.87 -39.99
CA LEU A 12 -20.78 -9.95 -39.64
C LEU A 12 -19.32 -9.59 -39.91
N THR A 13 -19.04 -8.87 -41.03
CA THR A 13 -17.69 -8.38 -41.30
C THR A 13 -17.20 -7.42 -40.21
N GLN A 14 -18.08 -6.50 -39.78
CA GLN A 14 -17.77 -5.59 -38.68
C GLN A 14 -17.62 -6.32 -37.35
N ALA A 15 -18.47 -7.31 -37.08
CA ALA A 15 -18.40 -8.15 -35.89
C ALA A 15 -17.06 -8.91 -35.81
N SER A 16 -16.60 -9.47 -36.94
CA SER A 16 -15.27 -10.12 -37.02
C SER A 16 -14.12 -9.13 -36.75
N SER A 17 -14.21 -7.90 -37.27
CA SER A 17 -13.23 -6.87 -36.96
C SER A 17 -13.24 -6.52 -35.48
N ASN A 18 -14.41 -6.34 -34.87
CA ASN A 18 -14.53 -6.06 -33.43
C ASN A 18 -13.96 -7.20 -32.58
N ALA A 19 -14.17 -8.46 -32.98
CA ALA A 19 -13.58 -9.62 -32.30
C ALA A 19 -12.05 -9.61 -32.37
N GLN A 20 -11.46 -9.27 -33.52
CA GLN A 20 -10.01 -9.15 -33.70
C GLN A 20 -9.43 -8.01 -32.83
N ASP A 21 -10.09 -6.87 -32.75
CA ASP A 21 -9.70 -5.76 -31.86
C ASP A 21 -9.75 -6.21 -30.39
N GLY A 22 -10.79 -6.94 -30.02
CA GLY A 22 -10.93 -7.52 -28.68
C GLY A 22 -9.83 -8.51 -28.34
N ILE A 23 -9.47 -9.41 -29.25
CA ILE A 23 -8.35 -10.35 -29.10
C ILE A 23 -7.05 -9.58 -28.91
N SER A 24 -6.80 -8.55 -29.70
CA SER A 24 -5.58 -7.74 -29.58
C SER A 24 -5.47 -7.00 -28.23
N ALA A 25 -6.60 -6.49 -27.73
CA ALA A 25 -6.67 -5.86 -26.42
C ALA A 25 -6.39 -6.86 -25.29
N VAL A 26 -7.01 -8.06 -25.36
CA VAL A 26 -6.78 -9.14 -24.37
C VAL A 26 -5.35 -9.60 -24.39
N GLN A 27 -4.74 -9.83 -25.57
CA GLN A 27 -3.34 -10.23 -25.70
C GLN A 27 -2.37 -9.17 -25.16
N THR A 28 -2.69 -7.89 -25.36
CA THR A 28 -1.90 -6.79 -24.76
C THR A 28 -1.97 -6.82 -23.25
N ALA A 29 -3.16 -7.03 -22.68
CA ALA A 29 -3.34 -7.15 -21.24
C ALA A 29 -2.62 -8.40 -20.68
N GLU A 30 -2.73 -9.55 -21.34
CA GLU A 30 -2.04 -10.78 -20.93
C GLU A 30 -0.52 -10.65 -20.95
N GLY A 31 0.05 -9.97 -21.97
CA GLY A 31 1.47 -9.69 -22.03
C GLY A 31 1.96 -8.89 -20.81
N ALA A 32 1.24 -7.83 -20.48
CA ALA A 32 1.56 -7.03 -19.30
C ALA A 32 1.35 -7.79 -17.97
N LEU A 33 0.33 -8.64 -17.88
CA LEU A 33 0.10 -9.48 -16.70
C LEU A 33 1.18 -10.55 -16.52
N ASN A 34 1.82 -11.03 -17.59
CA ASN A 34 3.00 -11.88 -17.47
C ASN A 34 4.16 -11.15 -16.79
N GLU A 35 4.44 -9.92 -17.20
CA GLU A 35 5.49 -9.10 -16.55
C GLU A 35 5.17 -8.85 -15.07
N VAL A 36 3.93 -8.53 -14.74
CA VAL A 36 3.50 -8.35 -13.34
C VAL A 36 3.66 -9.65 -12.55
N GLN A 37 3.32 -10.79 -13.13
CA GLN A 37 3.47 -12.09 -12.48
C GLN A 37 4.94 -12.44 -12.21
N ASP A 38 5.85 -12.17 -13.16
CA ASP A 38 7.28 -12.39 -12.97
C ASP A 38 7.85 -11.51 -11.86
N MET A 39 7.42 -10.24 -11.80
CA MET A 39 7.79 -9.34 -10.71
C MET A 39 7.29 -9.82 -9.34
N LEU A 40 6.04 -10.28 -9.24
CA LEU A 40 5.51 -10.85 -8.01
C LEU A 40 6.22 -12.13 -7.59
N GLN A 41 6.61 -13.00 -8.53
CA GLN A 41 7.42 -14.18 -8.24
C GLN A 41 8.79 -13.77 -7.69
N ARG A 42 9.42 -12.75 -8.29
CA ARG A 42 10.68 -12.21 -7.76
C ARG A 42 10.53 -11.62 -6.37
N MET A 43 9.45 -10.89 -6.12
CA MET A 43 9.14 -10.38 -4.77
C MET A 43 8.96 -11.52 -3.76
N ASN A 44 8.31 -12.61 -4.15
CA ASN A 44 8.15 -13.79 -3.30
C ASN A 44 9.49 -14.46 -2.95
N GLU A 45 10.38 -14.62 -3.92
CA GLU A 45 11.75 -15.12 -3.69
C GLU A 45 12.50 -14.24 -2.67
N LEU A 46 12.40 -12.94 -2.83
CA LEU A 46 13.02 -11.96 -1.94
C LEU A 46 12.43 -12.00 -0.54
N ALA A 47 11.11 -12.11 -0.41
CA ALA A 47 10.44 -12.24 0.87
C ALA A 47 10.83 -13.53 1.60
N VAL A 48 10.89 -14.67 0.89
CA VAL A 48 11.38 -15.94 1.43
C VAL A 48 12.84 -15.82 1.87
N LYS A 49 13.69 -15.14 1.10
CA LYS A 49 15.08 -14.87 1.47
C LYS A 49 15.15 -14.02 2.74
N ALA A 50 14.33 -12.96 2.85
CA ALA A 50 14.29 -12.09 4.01
C ALA A 50 13.75 -12.81 5.27
N ALA A 51 12.85 -13.79 5.10
CA ALA A 51 12.29 -14.60 6.17
C ALA A 51 13.29 -15.61 6.74
N ASN A 52 14.46 -15.78 6.10
CA ASN A 52 15.48 -16.67 6.63
C ASN A 52 16.14 -16.04 7.87
N GLY A 53 16.14 -16.78 8.99
CA GLY A 53 16.70 -16.34 10.28
C GLY A 53 18.20 -16.03 10.27
N THR A 54 18.93 -16.36 9.18
CA THR A 54 20.35 -16.01 9.00
C THR A 54 20.56 -14.60 8.44
N GLN A 55 19.49 -13.93 8.00
CA GLN A 55 19.59 -12.57 7.47
C GLN A 55 19.69 -11.55 8.60
N ALA A 56 20.65 -10.64 8.50
CA ALA A 56 20.75 -9.50 9.40
C ALA A 56 19.73 -8.40 9.02
N GLU A 57 19.46 -7.48 9.93
CA GLU A 57 18.56 -6.32 9.69
C GLU A 57 18.99 -5.53 8.43
N ASN A 58 20.29 -5.30 8.25
CA ASN A 58 20.83 -4.61 7.08
C ASN A 58 20.56 -5.37 5.78
N ASP A 59 20.66 -6.71 5.80
CA ASP A 59 20.40 -7.53 4.61
C ASP A 59 18.91 -7.47 4.23
N ARG A 60 18.02 -7.52 5.24
CA ARG A 60 16.58 -7.32 5.01
C ARG A 60 16.25 -5.93 4.48
N SER A 61 16.97 -4.90 4.91
CA SER A 61 16.82 -3.55 4.36
C SER A 61 17.23 -3.44 2.90
N TYR A 62 18.29 -4.13 2.47
CA TYR A 62 18.65 -4.20 1.03
C TYR A 62 17.59 -4.94 0.21
N ILE A 63 17.06 -6.02 0.76
CA ILE A 63 15.96 -6.76 0.12
C ILE A 63 14.70 -5.88 0.02
N GLN A 64 14.39 -5.09 1.05
CA GLN A 64 13.28 -4.13 1.02
C GLN A 64 13.42 -3.15 -0.12
N ASN A 65 14.59 -2.58 -0.34
CA ASN A 65 14.82 -1.65 -1.44
C ASN A 65 14.56 -2.29 -2.81
N GLU A 66 14.91 -3.57 -3.01
CA GLU A 66 14.61 -4.30 -4.25
C GLU A 66 13.09 -4.52 -4.41
N ILE A 67 12.40 -4.87 -3.34
CA ILE A 67 10.94 -5.02 -3.34
C ILE A 67 10.24 -3.70 -3.67
N ASP A 68 10.68 -2.57 -3.09
CA ASP A 68 10.11 -1.24 -3.36
C ASP A 68 10.28 -0.84 -4.83
N GLN A 69 11.39 -1.21 -5.46
CA GLN A 69 11.60 -1.01 -6.90
C GLN A 69 10.65 -1.87 -7.74
N LEU A 70 10.44 -3.13 -7.37
CA LEU A 70 9.49 -4.02 -8.06
C LEU A 70 8.05 -3.52 -7.91
N VAL A 71 7.65 -3.02 -6.75
CA VAL A 71 6.35 -2.38 -6.55
C VAL A 71 6.17 -1.16 -7.45
N THR A 72 7.19 -0.32 -7.56
CA THR A 72 7.19 0.84 -8.46
C THR A 72 7.07 0.41 -9.93
N GLU A 73 7.74 -0.67 -10.33
CA GLU A 73 7.68 -1.18 -11.69
C GLU A 73 6.31 -1.81 -12.01
N ILE A 74 5.68 -2.50 -11.06
CA ILE A 74 4.29 -2.97 -11.19
C ILE A 74 3.35 -1.79 -11.45
N ASP A 75 3.49 -0.70 -10.70
CA ASP A 75 2.69 0.51 -10.91
C ASP A 75 2.97 1.14 -12.29
N ARG A 76 4.22 1.13 -12.74
CA ARG A 76 4.57 1.61 -14.08
C ARG A 76 3.88 0.78 -15.17
N VAL A 77 3.96 -0.55 -15.10
CA VAL A 77 3.29 -1.45 -16.07
C VAL A 77 1.78 -1.19 -16.08
N SER A 78 1.17 -1.10 -14.90
CA SER A 78 -0.27 -0.82 -14.77
C SER A 78 -0.69 0.52 -15.40
N THR A 79 0.14 1.55 -15.27
CA THR A 79 -0.18 2.91 -15.76
C THR A 79 0.21 3.15 -17.22
N THR A 80 1.07 2.30 -17.80
CA THR A 80 1.54 2.47 -19.18
C THR A 80 0.88 1.52 -20.16
N THR A 81 0.34 0.38 -19.70
CA THR A 81 -0.32 -0.60 -20.57
C THR A 81 -1.65 -0.05 -21.08
N LYS A 82 -1.70 0.21 -22.37
CA LYS A 82 -2.89 0.73 -23.06
C LYS A 82 -3.11 0.07 -24.41
N PHE A 83 -4.36 0.01 -24.82
CA PHE A 83 -4.79 -0.37 -26.15
C PHE A 83 -5.76 0.68 -26.68
N ASN A 84 -5.49 1.22 -27.87
CA ASN A 84 -6.31 2.26 -28.50
C ASN A 84 -6.70 3.39 -27.51
N GLU A 85 -5.70 3.96 -26.82
CA GLU A 85 -5.79 5.02 -25.79
C GLU A 85 -6.52 4.64 -24.48
N SER A 86 -7.09 3.45 -24.39
CA SER A 86 -7.69 2.94 -23.14
C SER A 86 -6.64 2.22 -22.29
N TYR A 87 -6.51 2.63 -21.03
CA TYR A 87 -5.63 1.95 -20.07
C TYR A 87 -6.26 0.66 -19.58
N LEU A 88 -5.62 -0.49 -19.86
CA LEU A 88 -6.21 -1.80 -19.59
C LEU A 88 -6.10 -2.22 -18.11
N LEU A 89 -5.01 -1.85 -17.43
CA LEU A 89 -4.72 -2.33 -16.07
C LEU A 89 -4.89 -1.27 -14.97
N LYS A 90 -5.27 -0.05 -15.35
CA LYS A 90 -5.37 1.08 -14.45
C LYS A 90 -6.66 1.08 -13.62
N GLY A 91 -7.67 0.33 -14.03
CA GLY A 91 -8.94 0.18 -13.33
C GLY A 91 -9.73 1.48 -13.25
N VAL A 92 -10.20 1.97 -14.39
CA VAL A 92 -11.16 3.08 -14.45
C VAL A 92 -12.49 2.48 -14.90
N ASN A 93 -13.51 2.56 -14.05
CA ASN A 93 -14.85 2.11 -14.42
C ASN A 93 -15.37 2.94 -15.59
N GLN A 94 -15.89 2.28 -16.60
CA GLN A 94 -16.48 2.95 -17.78
C GLN A 94 -17.70 3.82 -17.44
N ASP A 95 -18.40 3.50 -16.37
CA ASP A 95 -19.57 4.23 -15.87
C ASP A 95 -19.21 5.51 -15.09
N GLY A 96 -17.92 5.83 -14.95
CA GLY A 96 -17.43 6.98 -14.19
C GLY A 96 -17.54 6.82 -12.67
N THR A 97 -17.90 5.63 -12.18
CA THR A 97 -17.88 5.38 -10.74
C THR A 97 -16.45 5.42 -10.22
N ALA A 98 -16.25 6.12 -9.10
CA ALA A 98 -14.95 6.20 -8.47
C ALA A 98 -14.50 4.81 -7.99
N ALA A 99 -13.22 4.52 -8.15
CA ALA A 99 -12.61 3.34 -7.55
C ALA A 99 -12.85 3.34 -6.04
N LYS A 100 -13.31 2.23 -5.50
CA LYS A 100 -13.52 2.09 -4.06
C LYS A 100 -12.16 1.89 -3.38
N LEU A 101 -11.80 2.82 -2.51
CA LEU A 101 -10.62 2.71 -1.66
C LEU A 101 -10.93 1.79 -0.48
N THR A 102 -10.06 0.84 -0.23
CA THR A 102 -10.09 0.01 0.98
C THR A 102 -8.76 0.18 1.70
N TYR A 103 -8.80 0.72 2.90
CA TYR A 103 -7.60 0.91 3.71
C TYR A 103 -7.35 -0.35 4.52
N LYS A 104 -6.14 -0.92 4.39
CA LYS A 104 -5.71 -2.00 5.26
C LYS A 104 -5.55 -1.46 6.66
N THR A 105 -6.10 -2.16 7.62
CA THR A 105 -5.70 -1.98 9.01
C THR A 105 -4.36 -2.68 9.19
N ALA A 106 -3.35 -1.97 9.65
CA ALA A 106 -2.11 -2.58 10.09
C ALA A 106 -2.42 -3.73 11.06
N LYS A 107 -1.80 -4.87 10.85
CA LYS A 107 -2.07 -6.18 11.48
C LYS A 107 -2.42 -6.05 12.97
N GLY A 108 -3.72 -5.90 13.28
CA GLY A 108 -4.28 -5.77 14.63
C GLY A 108 -4.13 -4.40 15.31
N ASN A 109 -3.63 -3.37 14.64
CA ASN A 109 -3.01 -2.29 15.36
C ASN A 109 -3.48 -0.88 15.03
N ILE A 110 -3.99 -0.57 13.86
CA ILE A 110 -4.66 0.70 13.61
C ILE A 110 -6.15 0.43 13.48
N ALA A 111 -6.78 0.15 14.62
CA ALA A 111 -8.23 0.18 14.72
C ALA A 111 -8.68 1.62 14.39
N ASP A 112 -9.79 1.76 13.70
CA ASP A 112 -10.45 3.03 13.45
C ASP A 112 -9.69 4.02 12.55
N ILE A 113 -9.00 3.54 11.50
CA ILE A 113 -8.60 4.40 10.40
C ILE A 113 -9.89 4.97 9.76
N ASP A 114 -9.91 6.28 9.56
CA ASP A 114 -10.97 6.93 8.80
C ASP A 114 -10.95 6.40 7.34
N GLU A 115 -11.99 5.65 6.97
CA GLU A 115 -12.11 5.03 5.64
C GLU A 115 -12.21 6.05 4.50
N ALA A 116 -12.58 7.31 4.80
CA ALA A 116 -12.66 8.35 3.78
C ALA A 116 -11.31 8.98 3.49
N THR A 117 -10.45 9.11 4.50
CA THR A 117 -9.16 9.83 4.41
C THR A 117 -7.95 8.91 4.48
N GLY A 118 -8.11 7.68 4.99
CA GLY A 118 -7.01 6.76 5.25
C GLY A 118 -6.09 7.20 6.37
N LYS A 119 -6.58 8.07 7.26
CA LYS A 119 -5.78 8.68 8.32
C LYS A 119 -6.30 8.32 9.70
N LYS A 120 -5.37 8.15 10.63
CA LYS A 120 -5.64 8.10 12.06
C LYS A 120 -4.83 9.20 12.73
N GLU A 121 -5.50 9.98 13.52
CA GLU A 121 -4.89 11.08 14.27
C GLU A 121 -4.78 10.70 15.75
N TYR A 122 -3.60 10.92 16.31
CA TYR A 122 -3.33 10.73 17.71
C TYR A 122 -2.95 12.08 18.31
N ALA A 123 -3.68 12.52 19.33
CA ALA A 123 -3.38 13.78 20.01
C ALA A 123 -2.10 13.62 20.85
N LEU A 124 -1.13 14.52 20.65
CA LEU A 124 -0.06 14.70 21.62
C LEU A 124 -0.66 15.36 22.85
N GLY A 125 -0.49 14.75 24.02
CA GLY A 125 -1.00 15.28 25.27
C GLY A 125 -0.41 16.65 25.60
N THR A 126 -1.07 17.41 26.44
CA THR A 126 -0.53 18.67 26.93
C THR A 126 0.80 18.43 27.62
N ALA A 127 1.81 19.22 27.26
CA ALA A 127 3.15 19.12 27.86
C ALA A 127 3.06 19.34 29.39
N GLN A 128 3.51 18.35 30.12
CA GLN A 128 3.53 18.37 31.59
C GLN A 128 4.89 18.82 32.09
N ASP A 129 4.91 19.72 33.07
CA ASP A 129 6.14 20.10 33.75
C ASP A 129 6.63 18.96 34.66
N LYS A 130 7.89 18.60 34.52
CA LYS A 130 8.58 17.60 35.32
C LYS A 130 9.83 18.19 35.92
N THR A 131 10.22 17.73 37.12
CA THR A 131 11.37 18.20 37.83
C THR A 131 12.30 17.02 38.10
N VAL A 132 13.54 17.16 37.70
CA VAL A 132 14.62 16.26 38.13
C VAL A 132 15.27 16.87 39.35
N ALA A 133 15.21 16.15 40.47
CA ALA A 133 15.74 16.65 41.78
C ALA A 133 17.15 17.16 41.64
N ASP A 134 17.40 18.37 42.15
CA ASP A 134 18.69 19.08 42.21
C ASP A 134 19.34 19.38 40.84
N LYS A 135 18.61 19.17 39.71
CA LYS A 135 19.14 19.41 38.38
C LYS A 135 18.34 20.48 37.58
N GLY A 136 17.02 20.44 37.59
CA GLY A 136 16.22 21.39 36.82
C GLY A 136 14.84 20.86 36.44
N THR A 137 14.20 21.55 35.48
CA THR A 137 12.86 21.23 35.00
C THR A 137 12.84 21.03 33.49
N TYR A 138 11.92 20.23 33.02
CA TYR A 138 11.65 20.02 31.60
C TYR A 138 10.13 19.81 31.38
N LYS A 139 9.68 19.90 30.14
CA LYS A 139 8.30 19.54 29.76
C LYS A 139 8.29 18.26 28.94
N VAL A 140 7.32 17.39 29.20
CA VAL A 140 7.08 16.19 28.40
C VAL A 140 5.63 16.15 27.95
N ALA A 141 5.43 16.01 26.64
CA ALA A 141 4.15 15.71 26.02
C ALA A 141 4.16 14.25 25.57
N THR A 142 3.13 13.49 25.93
CA THR A 142 3.06 12.07 25.59
C THR A 142 2.01 11.80 24.53
N VAL A 143 2.28 10.85 23.63
CA VAL A 143 1.34 10.32 22.65
C VAL A 143 1.30 8.80 22.76
N GLU A 144 0.11 8.23 22.76
CA GLU A 144 -0.06 6.78 22.72
C GLU A 144 -0.38 6.33 21.30
N VAL A 145 0.48 5.49 20.73
CA VAL A 145 0.31 4.88 19.42
C VAL A 145 0.46 3.38 19.59
N LEU A 146 -0.55 2.60 19.23
CA LEU A 146 -0.56 1.13 19.33
C LEU A 146 -0.29 0.59 20.75
N GLY A 147 -0.80 1.24 21.77
CA GLY A 147 -0.59 0.84 23.16
C GLY A 147 0.83 1.11 23.69
N LYS A 148 1.67 1.77 22.90
CA LYS A 148 3.00 2.25 23.32
C LYS A 148 2.94 3.76 23.52
N THR A 149 3.45 4.25 24.65
CA THR A 149 3.46 5.68 24.97
C THR A 149 4.84 6.27 24.73
N TYR A 150 4.90 7.24 23.82
CA TYR A 150 6.10 7.99 23.45
C TYR A 150 6.05 9.40 24.05
N GLY A 151 7.18 9.97 24.39
CA GLY A 151 7.28 11.31 24.94
C GLY A 151 8.13 12.24 24.07
N LEU A 152 7.64 13.46 23.86
CA LEU A 152 8.42 14.56 23.30
C LEU A 152 8.83 15.47 24.44
N VAL A 153 10.13 15.59 24.67
CA VAL A 153 10.71 16.42 25.74
C VAL A 153 11.08 17.78 25.16
N THR A 154 10.61 18.83 25.82
CA THR A 154 10.83 20.22 25.44
C THR A 154 11.16 21.08 26.66
N ASP A 155 11.55 22.34 26.45
CA ASP A 155 11.76 23.33 27.51
C ASP A 155 12.68 22.84 28.66
N ILE A 156 13.79 22.20 28.31
CA ILE A 156 14.79 21.77 29.32
C ILE A 156 15.41 23.01 29.94
N LYS A 157 15.19 23.22 31.22
CA LYS A 157 15.71 24.34 32.00
C LYS A 157 16.62 23.84 33.10
N ASP A 158 17.85 24.25 33.01
CA ASP A 158 18.86 24.04 34.06
C ASP A 158 18.62 25.02 35.18
N GLU A 159 18.20 24.52 36.34
CA GLU A 159 18.14 25.32 37.57
C GLU A 159 19.47 25.21 38.30
N ASN A 160 20.41 26.03 37.88
CA ASN A 160 21.77 26.07 38.45
C ASN A 160 21.73 26.55 39.92
N LYS A 161 21.37 25.65 40.83
CA LYS A 161 21.50 25.89 42.27
C LYS A 161 22.95 25.75 42.64
N ALA A 162 23.47 26.68 43.43
CA ALA A 162 24.86 26.72 43.88
C ALA A 162 25.35 25.34 44.39
N GLY A 163 26.21 24.66 43.62
CA GLY A 163 26.67 23.29 43.85
C GLY A 163 25.88 22.19 43.21
N GLY A 164 24.83 22.51 42.40
CA GLY A 164 23.98 21.56 41.71
C GLY A 164 24.60 21.00 40.42
N LYS A 165 24.13 19.84 40.03
CA LYS A 165 24.42 19.21 38.73
C LYS A 165 23.55 19.86 37.66
N THR A 166 24.13 20.17 36.49
CA THR A 166 23.36 20.64 35.32
C THR A 166 22.41 19.58 34.83
N LEU A 167 21.18 19.97 34.45
CA LEU A 167 20.22 19.08 33.77
C LEU A 167 20.64 18.92 32.31
N SER A 168 21.23 17.79 31.98
CA SER A 168 21.52 17.46 30.58
C SER A 168 20.26 16.98 29.86
N GLU A 169 20.23 17.10 28.52
CA GLU A 169 19.17 16.53 27.66
C GLU A 169 18.99 15.03 27.96
N LYS A 170 20.10 14.30 28.08
CA LYS A 170 20.07 12.87 28.42
C LYS A 170 19.35 12.60 29.74
N ASP A 171 19.65 13.40 30.81
CA ASP A 171 18.99 13.24 32.10
C ASP A 171 17.47 13.48 32.02
N ALA A 172 17.06 14.49 31.22
CA ALA A 172 15.65 14.79 30.98
C ALA A 172 14.92 13.66 30.21
N LEU A 173 15.59 13.09 29.20
CA LEU A 173 15.05 11.95 28.43
C LEU A 173 14.94 10.69 29.29
N ASP A 174 15.95 10.37 30.08
CA ASP A 174 15.97 9.21 30.97
C ASP A 174 14.86 9.35 32.05
N ASP A 175 14.66 10.54 32.62
CA ASP A 175 13.60 10.78 33.60
C ASP A 175 12.21 10.76 32.96
N ALA A 176 12.05 11.31 31.74
CA ALA A 176 10.80 11.27 31.01
C ALA A 176 10.36 9.83 30.71
N LYS A 177 11.32 8.95 30.43
CA LYS A 177 11.07 7.52 30.25
C LYS A 177 10.71 6.82 31.55
N ALA A 178 11.39 7.13 32.63
CA ALA A 178 11.20 6.50 33.94
C ALA A 178 9.96 7.04 34.69
N ASN A 179 9.76 8.35 34.68
CA ASN A 179 8.80 9.07 35.53
C ASN A 179 7.82 9.94 34.74
N GLY A 180 8.11 10.22 33.46
CA GLY A 180 7.31 11.08 32.60
C GLY A 180 6.19 10.38 31.83
N GLY A 181 6.07 9.06 31.95
CA GLY A 181 5.06 8.26 31.24
C GLY A 181 5.42 7.85 29.82
N ALA A 182 6.61 8.24 29.33
CA ALA A 182 7.11 7.90 27.97
C ALA A 182 7.72 6.50 27.92
N THR A 183 6.92 5.46 28.22
CA THR A 183 7.38 4.08 28.45
C THR A 183 8.05 3.44 27.22
N ALA A 184 7.67 3.83 26.01
CA ALA A 184 8.25 3.35 24.76
C ALA A 184 9.49 4.15 24.32
N GLY A 185 9.66 5.37 24.83
CA GLY A 185 10.81 6.21 24.54
C GLY A 185 10.50 7.69 24.72
N ALA A 186 11.51 8.46 25.10
CA ALA A 186 11.45 9.92 25.17
C ALA A 186 12.46 10.50 24.18
N PHE A 187 12.07 11.55 23.46
CA PHE A 187 12.80 12.14 22.35
C PHE A 187 12.86 13.65 22.48
N ALA A 188 13.98 14.24 22.08
CA ALA A 188 14.18 15.69 22.13
C ALA A 188 13.59 16.37 20.87
N THR A 189 13.45 15.64 19.77
CA THR A 189 12.97 16.18 18.51
C THR A 189 11.76 15.39 17.98
N GLN A 190 10.94 16.07 17.19
CA GLN A 190 9.79 15.43 16.51
C GLN A 190 10.25 14.37 15.50
N ASP A 191 11.38 14.60 14.83
CA ASP A 191 11.91 13.68 13.82
C ASP A 191 12.34 12.35 14.43
N GLU A 192 13.00 12.38 15.60
CA GLU A 192 13.36 11.17 16.35
C GLU A 192 12.11 10.42 16.85
N LEU A 193 11.11 11.16 17.33
CA LEU A 193 9.83 10.60 17.75
C LEU A 193 9.15 9.87 16.57
N ILE A 194 9.05 10.52 15.40
CA ILE A 194 8.46 9.96 14.18
C ILE A 194 9.24 8.72 13.73
N ALA A 195 10.58 8.79 13.72
CA ALA A 195 11.43 7.68 13.32
C ALA A 195 11.22 6.44 14.21
N GLN A 196 11.13 6.65 15.53
CA GLN A 196 10.87 5.55 16.47
C GLN A 196 9.45 4.98 16.31
N ILE A 197 8.41 5.82 16.18
CA ILE A 197 7.05 5.36 15.92
C ILE A 197 7.01 4.55 14.62
N LYS A 198 7.66 5.04 13.56
CA LYS A 198 7.74 4.33 12.27
C LYS A 198 8.44 2.96 12.40
N LYS A 199 9.55 2.92 13.14
CA LYS A 199 10.28 1.68 13.43
C LYS A 199 9.37 0.68 14.15
N ASP A 200 8.74 1.08 15.24
CA ASP A 200 7.88 0.22 16.05
C ASP A 200 6.64 -0.26 15.28
N LEU A 201 6.08 0.58 14.39
CA LEU A 201 4.99 0.20 13.49
C LEU A 201 5.43 -0.86 12.48
N ASN A 202 6.60 -0.70 11.88
CA ASN A 202 7.16 -1.68 10.95
C ASN A 202 7.43 -3.03 11.66
N GLU A 203 8.01 -3.00 12.85
CA GLU A 203 8.24 -4.19 13.68
C GLU A 203 6.93 -4.89 14.07
N ALA A 204 5.86 -4.13 14.28
CA ALA A 204 4.52 -4.67 14.52
C ALA A 204 3.83 -5.23 13.25
N GLY A 205 4.50 -5.20 12.09
CA GLY A 205 3.96 -5.68 10.82
C GLY A 205 2.97 -4.71 10.17
N ALA A 206 3.07 -3.41 10.49
CA ALA A 206 2.23 -2.36 9.92
C ALA A 206 2.83 -1.80 8.62
N GLY A 207 3.18 -2.66 7.67
CA GLY A 207 3.77 -2.30 6.38
C GLY A 207 2.88 -1.48 5.45
N ASP A 208 1.61 -1.38 5.76
CA ASP A 208 0.61 -0.58 5.04
C ASP A 208 0.56 0.89 5.49
N ILE A 209 1.52 1.33 6.31
CA ILE A 209 1.68 2.76 6.67
C ILE A 209 2.42 3.50 5.57
N LYS A 210 1.75 4.49 5.00
CA LYS A 210 2.30 5.35 3.96
C LYS A 210 3.18 6.46 4.54
N SER A 211 2.69 7.14 5.56
CA SER A 211 3.40 8.26 6.18
C SER A 211 3.01 8.46 7.65
N ILE A 212 3.92 9.04 8.40
CA ILE A 212 3.67 9.55 9.75
C ILE A 212 4.13 11.01 9.75
N SER A 213 3.31 11.89 10.26
CA SER A 213 3.63 13.31 10.39
C SER A 213 3.16 13.84 11.74
N VAL A 214 3.84 14.88 12.23
CA VAL A 214 3.41 15.65 13.38
C VAL A 214 3.09 17.06 12.88
N ASP A 215 1.90 17.55 13.16
CA ASP A 215 1.51 18.90 12.77
C ASP A 215 2.01 19.94 13.78
N LYS A 216 1.82 21.22 13.44
CA LYS A 216 2.20 22.34 14.31
C LYS A 216 1.47 22.37 15.66
N ASP A 217 0.32 21.70 15.76
CA ASP A 217 -0.50 21.60 16.96
C ASP A 217 -0.12 20.36 17.79
N GLY A 218 0.93 19.63 17.38
CA GLY A 218 1.44 18.44 18.05
C GLY A 218 0.61 17.17 17.81
N LYS A 219 -0.26 17.16 16.80
CA LYS A 219 -1.04 15.98 16.46
C LYS A 219 -0.23 15.03 15.59
N VAL A 220 -0.11 13.77 16.01
CA VAL A 220 0.54 12.71 15.23
C VAL A 220 -0.50 12.10 14.27
N THR A 221 -0.26 12.20 12.97
CA THR A 221 -1.11 11.64 11.94
C THR A 221 -0.41 10.46 11.28
N VAL A 222 -1.04 9.31 11.32
CA VAL A 222 -0.63 8.10 10.60
C VAL A 222 -1.52 7.95 9.38
N GLU A 223 -0.95 7.88 8.19
CA GLU A 223 -1.64 7.68 6.92
C GLU A 223 -1.33 6.28 6.39
N ALA A 224 -2.37 5.51 6.10
CA ALA A 224 -2.24 4.17 5.55
C ALA A 224 -2.24 4.17 4.02
N PHE A 225 -1.65 3.13 3.42
CA PHE A 225 -1.85 2.83 2.01
C PHE A 225 -3.27 2.31 1.77
N ALA A 226 -3.86 2.72 0.66
CA ALA A 226 -5.17 2.24 0.22
C ALA A 226 -5.02 1.21 -0.88
N ASP A 227 -5.76 0.11 -0.77
CA ASP A 227 -6.03 -0.78 -1.89
C ASP A 227 -7.14 -0.17 -2.75
N LEU A 228 -7.08 -0.39 -4.05
CA LEU A 228 -8.08 0.07 -5.00
C LEU A 228 -8.80 -1.12 -5.60
N ASN A 229 -10.13 -1.16 -5.43
CA ASN A 229 -11.00 -2.09 -6.14
C ASN A 229 -11.66 -1.35 -7.30
N ALA A 230 -11.11 -1.51 -8.47
CA ALA A 230 -11.64 -0.99 -9.71
C ALA A 230 -11.43 -2.01 -10.82
N SER A 231 -12.30 -1.99 -11.80
CA SER A 231 -12.16 -2.81 -13.01
C SER A 231 -12.50 -1.99 -14.24
N LEU A 232 -11.86 -2.33 -15.35
CA LEU A 232 -12.24 -1.84 -16.67
C LEU A 232 -13.23 -2.85 -17.27
N ASN A 233 -14.46 -2.40 -17.47
CA ASN A 233 -15.50 -3.21 -18.13
C ASN A 233 -15.78 -2.64 -19.51
N PHE A 234 -15.72 -3.46 -20.54
CA PHE A 234 -16.18 -3.09 -21.87
C PHE A 234 -16.82 -4.28 -22.57
N SER A 235 -17.76 -3.98 -23.45
CA SER A 235 -18.53 -4.98 -24.19
C SER A 235 -18.16 -4.94 -25.66
N LEU A 236 -17.82 -6.10 -26.22
CA LEU A 236 -17.50 -6.28 -27.62
C LEU A 236 -18.70 -6.80 -28.36
N HIS A 237 -19.17 -6.07 -29.36
CA HIS A 237 -20.31 -6.48 -30.20
C HIS A 237 -19.79 -7.38 -31.33
N VAL A 238 -20.06 -8.68 -31.23
CA VAL A 238 -19.50 -9.73 -32.09
C VAL A 238 -20.58 -10.43 -32.96
N GLY A 239 -21.74 -9.84 -33.07
CA GLY A 239 -22.85 -10.37 -33.88
C GLY A 239 -23.45 -9.33 -34.83
N ALA A 240 -24.34 -9.77 -35.70
CA ALA A 240 -25.01 -8.90 -36.68
C ALA A 240 -26.25 -8.18 -36.14
N ASP A 241 -26.81 -8.65 -35.03
CA ASP A 241 -28.05 -8.15 -34.43
C ASP A 241 -27.80 -7.45 -33.08
N SER A 242 -28.73 -6.59 -32.65
CA SER A 242 -28.59 -5.75 -31.47
C SER A 242 -28.90 -6.43 -30.13
N THR A 243 -28.95 -7.78 -30.10
CA THR A 243 -29.26 -8.53 -28.88
C THR A 243 -28.05 -8.66 -27.96
N GLU A 244 -28.27 -8.82 -26.65
CA GLU A 244 -27.21 -9.02 -25.64
C GLU A 244 -26.41 -10.30 -25.93
N ASP A 245 -27.01 -11.33 -26.53
CA ASP A 245 -26.32 -12.57 -26.91
C ASP A 245 -25.19 -12.37 -27.94
N ASN A 246 -25.21 -11.22 -28.62
CA ASN A 246 -24.17 -10.81 -29.58
C ASN A 246 -23.06 -9.98 -28.95
N LYS A 247 -22.97 -9.93 -27.61
CA LYS A 247 -21.96 -9.21 -26.89
C LYS A 247 -21.08 -10.15 -26.05
N ILE A 248 -19.82 -9.83 -25.98
CA ILE A 248 -18.87 -10.47 -25.08
C ILE A 248 -18.31 -9.40 -24.17
N ASP A 249 -18.61 -9.52 -22.88
CA ASP A 249 -18.11 -8.60 -21.87
C ASP A 249 -16.70 -9.01 -21.44
N VAL A 250 -15.84 -8.02 -21.35
CA VAL A 250 -14.46 -8.14 -20.85
C VAL A 250 -14.36 -7.34 -19.58
N ASP A 251 -13.93 -7.99 -18.51
CA ASP A 251 -13.66 -7.39 -17.21
C ASP A 251 -12.19 -7.54 -16.86
N ILE A 252 -11.49 -6.42 -16.68
CA ILE A 252 -10.08 -6.39 -16.30
C ILE A 252 -9.95 -5.64 -15.00
N ALA A 253 -9.67 -6.36 -13.92
CA ALA A 253 -9.44 -5.76 -12.61
C ALA A 253 -8.17 -4.89 -12.61
N MET A 254 -8.13 -3.92 -11.72
CA MET A 254 -6.95 -3.09 -11.51
C MET A 254 -5.76 -3.92 -11.03
N MET A 255 -4.64 -3.83 -11.75
CA MET A 255 -3.42 -4.61 -11.51
C MET A 255 -2.22 -3.74 -11.13
N SER A 256 -2.47 -2.57 -10.54
CA SER A 256 -1.44 -1.77 -9.87
C SER A 256 -1.06 -2.40 -8.53
N ALA A 257 0.02 -1.93 -7.92
CA ALA A 257 0.41 -2.35 -6.58
C ALA A 257 -0.74 -2.21 -5.56
N ARG A 258 -1.54 -1.14 -5.67
CA ARG A 258 -2.76 -0.94 -4.85
C ARG A 258 -3.87 -1.94 -5.17
N GLY A 259 -4.09 -2.24 -6.45
CA GLY A 259 -5.09 -3.22 -6.87
C GLY A 259 -4.74 -4.64 -6.47
N LEU A 260 -3.46 -4.96 -6.47
CA LEU A 260 -2.92 -6.25 -6.04
C LEU A 260 -2.80 -6.38 -4.51
N GLY A 261 -2.75 -5.25 -3.81
CA GLY A 261 -2.57 -5.20 -2.36
C GLY A 261 -1.14 -5.37 -1.89
N VAL A 262 -0.15 -5.12 -2.76
CA VAL A 262 1.29 -5.22 -2.43
C VAL A 262 1.94 -3.85 -2.17
N ASN A 263 1.18 -2.76 -2.24
CA ASN A 263 1.67 -1.44 -1.88
C ASN A 263 2.03 -1.37 -0.39
N GLY A 264 3.19 -0.80 -0.07
CA GLY A 264 3.66 -0.67 1.31
C GLY A 264 4.06 -1.97 1.98
N ILE A 265 4.31 -3.04 1.22
CA ILE A 265 4.75 -4.33 1.76
C ILE A 265 6.12 -4.19 2.43
N GLN A 266 6.28 -4.78 3.60
CA GLN A 266 7.50 -4.72 4.40
C GLN A 266 8.11 -6.10 4.57
N VAL A 267 9.43 -6.19 4.39
CA VAL A 267 10.24 -7.37 4.69
C VAL A 267 11.41 -7.02 5.62
N SER A 268 11.66 -5.71 5.83
CA SER A 268 12.65 -5.21 6.79
C SER A 268 12.14 -5.33 8.21
N GLY A 269 13.04 -5.39 9.18
CA GLY A 269 12.76 -5.51 10.61
C GLY A 269 13.85 -6.29 11.34
N ASP A 270 13.79 -6.29 12.66
CA ASP A 270 14.76 -6.97 13.51
C ASP A 270 14.65 -8.51 13.40
N ASP A 271 13.47 -9.02 13.04
CA ASP A 271 13.17 -10.44 12.87
C ASP A 271 12.51 -10.76 11.51
N ASP A 272 12.02 -11.99 11.33
CA ASP A 272 11.40 -12.48 10.10
C ASP A 272 9.89 -12.25 10.01
N THR A 273 9.28 -11.60 11.01
CA THR A 273 7.81 -11.46 11.11
C THR A 273 7.23 -10.72 9.90
N ASN A 274 7.83 -9.60 9.51
CA ASN A 274 7.39 -8.81 8.36
C ASN A 274 7.55 -9.58 7.05
N ALA A 275 8.68 -10.25 6.88
CA ALA A 275 8.97 -11.02 5.68
C ALA A 275 8.00 -12.20 5.54
N THR A 276 7.66 -12.89 6.62
CA THR A 276 6.68 -13.98 6.64
C THR A 276 5.27 -13.47 6.25
N ALA A 277 4.85 -12.33 6.80
CA ALA A 277 3.57 -11.72 6.44
C ALA A 277 3.56 -11.24 4.96
N ALA A 278 4.70 -10.79 4.45
CA ALA A 278 4.86 -10.38 3.05
C ALA A 278 4.65 -11.56 2.08
N ILE A 279 5.13 -12.77 2.42
CA ILE A 279 4.94 -13.97 1.60
C ILE A 279 3.45 -14.24 1.36
N ASP A 280 2.62 -14.17 2.40
CA ASP A 280 1.18 -14.40 2.30
C ASP A 280 0.51 -13.34 1.41
N THR A 281 0.90 -12.08 1.57
CA THR A 281 0.38 -10.96 0.78
C THR A 281 0.75 -11.09 -0.71
N ILE A 282 2.01 -11.43 -1.00
CA ILE A 282 2.49 -11.63 -2.38
C ILE A 282 1.81 -12.86 -3.01
N SER A 283 1.65 -13.94 -2.25
CA SER A 283 0.95 -15.14 -2.72
C SER A 283 -0.51 -14.83 -3.11
N ALA A 284 -1.21 -14.01 -2.32
CA ALA A 284 -2.55 -13.54 -2.64
C ALA A 284 -2.58 -12.68 -3.93
N ALA A 285 -1.57 -11.83 -4.13
CA ALA A 285 -1.44 -11.04 -5.35
C ALA A 285 -1.18 -11.93 -6.59
N ILE A 286 -0.31 -12.92 -6.50
CA ILE A 286 -0.07 -13.90 -7.56
C ILE A 286 -1.37 -14.63 -7.93
N GLN A 287 -2.17 -15.00 -6.94
CA GLN A 287 -3.47 -15.64 -7.16
C GLN A 287 -4.44 -14.71 -7.91
N LYS A 288 -4.49 -13.42 -7.57
CA LYS A 288 -5.31 -12.43 -8.29
C LYS A 288 -4.90 -12.32 -9.76
N VAL A 289 -3.60 -12.20 -10.05
CA VAL A 289 -3.09 -12.14 -11.43
C VAL A 289 -3.42 -13.41 -12.19
N SER A 290 -3.22 -14.59 -11.59
CA SER A 290 -3.51 -15.88 -12.21
C SER A 290 -5.01 -16.02 -12.55
N THR A 291 -5.89 -15.59 -11.65
CA THR A 291 -7.34 -15.59 -11.86
C THR A 291 -7.72 -14.68 -13.01
N GLN A 292 -7.17 -13.47 -13.06
CA GLN A 292 -7.43 -12.51 -14.14
C GLN A 292 -6.96 -13.04 -15.50
N ARG A 293 -5.77 -13.64 -15.56
CA ARG A 293 -5.26 -14.25 -16.79
C ARG A 293 -6.13 -15.40 -17.28
N SER A 294 -6.60 -16.25 -16.37
CA SER A 294 -7.53 -17.33 -16.72
C SER A 294 -8.84 -16.79 -17.28
N ALA A 295 -9.38 -15.72 -16.72
CA ALA A 295 -10.59 -15.06 -17.21
C ALA A 295 -10.38 -14.47 -18.62
N LEU A 296 -9.24 -13.81 -18.87
CA LEU A 296 -8.90 -13.24 -20.17
C LEU A 296 -8.70 -14.34 -21.22
N GLY A 297 -8.03 -15.44 -20.88
CA GLY A 297 -7.90 -16.60 -21.78
C GLY A 297 -9.23 -17.21 -22.16
N ALA A 298 -10.19 -17.27 -21.23
CA ALA A 298 -11.55 -17.72 -21.53
C ALA A 298 -12.29 -16.76 -22.49
N VAL A 299 -12.10 -15.44 -22.31
CA VAL A 299 -12.65 -14.43 -23.22
C VAL A 299 -12.03 -14.55 -24.62
N GLN A 300 -10.69 -14.70 -24.69
CA GLN A 300 -10.00 -14.90 -25.96
C GLN A 300 -10.53 -16.13 -26.72
N ASN A 301 -10.67 -17.27 -26.07
CA ASN A 301 -11.26 -18.46 -26.66
C ASN A 301 -12.67 -18.21 -27.20
N ARG A 302 -13.51 -17.47 -26.46
CA ARG A 302 -14.86 -17.13 -26.94
C ARG A 302 -14.80 -16.25 -28.18
N LEU A 303 -13.89 -15.27 -28.24
CA LEU A 303 -13.71 -14.38 -29.39
C LEU A 303 -13.18 -15.11 -30.63
N GLU A 304 -12.31 -16.11 -30.46
CA GLU A 304 -11.76 -16.92 -31.55
C GLU A 304 -12.79 -17.86 -32.19
N HIS A 305 -13.82 -18.25 -31.43
CA HIS A 305 -14.87 -19.12 -31.89
C HIS A 305 -16.16 -18.37 -32.33
N THR A 306 -16.10 -17.06 -32.43
CA THR A 306 -17.20 -16.21 -32.89
C THR A 306 -17.02 -15.82 -34.33
#